data_ff685a8da32768ba239b8a9c2a59c7e0
#
_entry.id   ff685a8da32768ba239b8a9c2a59c7e0
#
_cell.length_a   1.000
_cell.length_b   1.000
_cell.length_c   1.000
_cell.angle_alpha   90.00
_cell.angle_beta   90.00
_cell.angle_gamma   90.00
#
_symmetry.space_group_name_H-M   'P 1'
#
loop_
_entity.id
_entity.type
_entity.pdbx_description
1 polymer ?
#
loop_
_entity_poly.entity_id
_entity_poly.type
_entity_poly.pdbx_seq_one_letter_code
_entity_poly.pdbx_strand_id
1 'polypeptide(L)'
;MGRTDELWRYDGRRVVVTGCASGIGAHVARQVADLGGEVIGLDVKPPTEAVGGFIELDLSDQGSIDRAADAVGEPVDALFNVAGVSSGIKDPLRVVTINFLGTRRFTEALVPRMRAGSAIANVSSLAASAYRDNAPVTVGLVDTDSVEAGIEWCRRNPEALADGGGYRLSKEAIILYGMAQVSVLGARGIRINCTAPGVTDTPILDQLRSAYGQEFLDSFRTPLGRAAEPQEQASVLTFLNSRAASYLTGQVIWVDGGTTGETDLAGSVRRR
;
A
#
# COMPACT_ATOMS: atom_id res chain seq x y z
N MET A 1 26.81 18.01 8.00
CA MET A 1 25.84 17.12 8.66
C MET A 1 24.57 17.94 8.81
N GLY A 2 23.48 17.60 8.08
CA GLY A 2 22.21 18.34 8.14
C GLY A 2 21.57 18.22 9.54
N ARG A 3 20.67 19.14 9.85
CA ARG A 3 19.89 19.08 11.10
C ARG A 3 19.01 17.82 11.09
N THR A 4 18.72 17.23 12.25
CA THR A 4 17.92 15.99 12.36
C THR A 4 16.52 16.15 11.74
N ASP A 5 15.91 17.34 11.84
CA ASP A 5 14.64 17.68 11.23
C ASP A 5 14.67 17.62 9.70
N GLU A 6 15.81 17.89 9.05
CA GLU A 6 15.96 17.80 7.58
C GLU A 6 15.81 16.36 7.05
N LEU A 7 16.03 15.34 7.89
CA LEU A 7 15.88 13.94 7.50
C LEU A 7 14.41 13.56 7.22
N TRP A 8 13.49 14.26 7.85
CA TRP A 8 12.05 14.02 7.75
C TRP A 8 11.39 14.80 6.61
N ARG A 9 12.08 15.83 6.11
CA ARG A 9 11.54 16.77 5.12
C ARG A 9 11.58 16.21 3.71
N TYR A 10 10.68 16.77 2.89
CA TYR A 10 10.54 16.44 1.47
C TYR A 10 10.86 17.63 0.55
N ASP A 11 11.55 18.65 1.03
CA ASP A 11 11.89 19.84 0.24
C ASP A 11 12.56 19.47 -1.08
N GLY A 12 12.03 19.99 -2.19
CA GLY A 12 12.52 19.75 -3.54
C GLY A 12 12.35 18.31 -4.06
N ARG A 13 11.48 17.52 -3.42
CA ARG A 13 11.15 16.16 -3.85
C ARG A 13 9.77 16.13 -4.49
N ARG A 14 9.68 15.50 -5.65
CA ARG A 14 8.41 15.20 -6.31
C ARG A 14 7.88 13.88 -5.79
N VAL A 15 6.68 13.92 -5.24
CA VAL A 15 6.07 12.82 -4.48
C VAL A 15 4.73 12.44 -5.10
N VAL A 16 4.60 11.18 -5.45
CA VAL A 16 3.41 10.59 -6.05
C VAL A 16 2.62 9.85 -4.97
N VAL A 17 1.32 10.14 -4.83
CA VAL A 17 0.43 9.52 -3.83
C VAL A 17 -0.83 9.00 -4.51
N THR A 18 -1.01 7.68 -4.58
CA THR A 18 -2.28 7.08 -5.03
C THR A 18 -3.28 6.99 -3.88
N GLY A 19 -4.59 7.09 -4.17
CA GLY A 19 -5.63 7.10 -3.15
C GLY A 19 -5.73 8.42 -2.38
N CYS A 20 -5.35 9.55 -3.01
CA CYS A 20 -5.23 10.86 -2.38
C CYS A 20 -6.56 11.52 -2.02
N ALA A 21 -7.70 11.00 -2.51
CA ALA A 21 -9.00 11.64 -2.32
C ALA A 21 -9.59 11.42 -0.91
N SER A 22 -9.14 10.42 -0.15
CA SER A 22 -9.70 10.11 1.17
C SER A 22 -8.76 9.27 2.04
N GLY A 23 -9.14 9.07 3.30
CA GLY A 23 -8.50 8.16 4.24
C GLY A 23 -6.99 8.37 4.38
N ILE A 24 -6.24 7.29 4.42
CA ILE A 24 -4.77 7.31 4.64
C ILE A 24 -4.07 8.12 3.56
N GLY A 25 -4.45 7.96 2.28
CA GLY A 25 -3.79 8.65 1.16
C GLY A 25 -3.93 10.17 1.21
N ALA A 26 -5.10 10.69 1.61
CA ALA A 26 -5.30 12.12 1.80
C ALA A 26 -4.40 12.69 2.91
N HIS A 27 -4.25 11.94 4.02
CA HIS A 27 -3.35 12.34 5.11
C HIS A 27 -1.88 12.25 4.72
N VAL A 28 -1.46 11.24 3.92
CA VAL A 28 -0.11 11.18 3.35
C VAL A 28 0.16 12.41 2.48
N ALA A 29 -0.74 12.73 1.55
CA ALA A 29 -0.58 13.88 0.67
C ALA A 29 -0.41 15.19 1.46
N ARG A 30 -1.24 15.40 2.49
CA ARG A 30 -1.15 16.59 3.36
C ARG A 30 0.16 16.63 4.14
N GLN A 31 0.52 15.54 4.84
CA GLN A 31 1.75 15.50 5.63
C GLN A 31 3.00 15.72 4.77
N VAL A 32 3.05 15.13 3.57
CA VAL A 32 4.17 15.33 2.64
C VAL A 32 4.25 16.78 2.18
N ALA A 33 3.13 17.43 1.87
CA ALA A 33 3.11 18.84 1.50
C ALA A 33 3.57 19.74 2.66
N ASP A 34 3.11 19.49 3.89
CA ASP A 34 3.51 20.22 5.11
C ASP A 34 5.03 20.05 5.36
N LEU A 35 5.61 18.93 4.93
CA LEU A 35 7.04 18.67 4.99
C LEU A 35 7.81 19.20 3.77
N GLY A 36 7.17 19.97 2.89
CA GLY A 36 7.81 20.66 1.77
C GLY A 36 7.88 19.90 0.44
N GLY A 37 7.18 18.76 0.32
CA GLY A 37 7.14 17.97 -0.91
C GLY A 37 6.22 18.55 -1.99
N GLU A 38 6.63 18.40 -3.25
CA GLU A 38 5.77 18.64 -4.43
C GLU A 38 4.88 17.41 -4.63
N VAL A 39 3.62 17.49 -4.17
CA VAL A 39 2.68 16.36 -4.22
C VAL A 39 1.96 16.30 -5.57
N ILE A 40 1.93 15.10 -6.16
CA ILE A 40 1.04 14.71 -7.25
C ILE A 40 0.12 13.62 -6.71
N GLY A 41 -1.12 13.99 -6.45
CA GLY A 41 -2.16 13.08 -5.97
C GLY A 41 -2.84 12.36 -7.13
N LEU A 42 -3.10 11.06 -6.97
CA LEU A 42 -3.83 10.24 -7.94
C LEU A 42 -4.98 9.51 -7.27
N ASP A 43 -6.14 9.54 -7.91
CA ASP A 43 -7.34 8.83 -7.46
C ASP A 43 -8.35 8.74 -8.63
N VAL A 44 -9.40 7.94 -8.50
CA VAL A 44 -10.52 7.90 -9.46
C VAL A 44 -11.40 9.17 -9.40
N LYS A 45 -11.24 9.98 -8.37
CA LYS A 45 -11.94 11.27 -8.19
C LYS A 45 -11.02 12.29 -7.52
N PRO A 46 -11.21 13.57 -7.80
CA PRO A 46 -10.39 14.60 -7.16
C PRO A 46 -10.62 14.64 -5.64
N PRO A 47 -9.57 14.99 -4.87
CA PRO A 47 -9.71 15.20 -3.42
C PRO A 47 -10.58 16.43 -3.13
N THR A 48 -11.28 16.42 -1.99
CA THR A 48 -12.08 17.56 -1.54
C THR A 48 -11.20 18.77 -1.22
N GLU A 49 -10.02 18.52 -0.65
CA GLU A 49 -8.99 19.53 -0.40
C GLU A 49 -7.78 19.20 -1.27
N ALA A 50 -7.52 20.03 -2.25
CA ALA A 50 -6.39 19.85 -3.15
C ALA A 50 -5.06 20.08 -2.40
N VAL A 51 -4.15 19.12 -2.53
CA VAL A 51 -2.79 19.23 -2.02
C VAL A 51 -1.84 18.98 -3.20
N GLY A 52 -1.45 20.03 -3.89
CA GLY A 52 -0.62 19.92 -5.09
C GLY A 52 -1.40 19.60 -6.37
N GLY A 53 -0.76 18.88 -7.31
CA GLY A 53 -1.36 18.46 -8.58
C GLY A 53 -2.27 17.24 -8.42
N PHE A 54 -3.25 17.08 -9.32
CA PHE A 54 -4.12 15.91 -9.38
C PHE A 54 -4.11 15.29 -10.76
N ILE A 55 -4.05 13.95 -10.80
CA ILE A 55 -4.19 13.14 -12.02
C ILE A 55 -5.22 12.05 -11.74
N GLU A 56 -6.19 11.88 -12.65
CA GLU A 56 -7.15 10.79 -12.56
C GLU A 56 -6.47 9.44 -12.81
N LEU A 57 -6.74 8.46 -11.93
CA LEU A 57 -6.19 7.11 -12.02
C LEU A 57 -7.22 6.07 -11.60
N ASP A 58 -7.59 5.19 -12.53
CA ASP A 58 -8.30 3.94 -12.23
C ASP A 58 -7.32 2.76 -12.35
N LEU A 59 -6.98 2.15 -11.23
CA LEU A 59 -6.08 0.99 -11.17
C LEU A 59 -6.71 -0.30 -11.74
N SER A 60 -7.98 -0.30 -12.10
CA SER A 60 -8.63 -1.41 -12.83
C SER A 60 -8.54 -1.28 -14.35
N ASP A 61 -8.14 -0.10 -14.85
CA ASP A 61 -8.00 0.20 -16.29
C ASP A 61 -6.55 0.46 -16.66
N GLN A 62 -5.96 -0.43 -17.46
CA GLN A 62 -4.56 -0.31 -17.90
C GLN A 62 -4.31 0.96 -18.72
N GLY A 63 -5.28 1.37 -19.56
CA GLY A 63 -5.15 2.60 -20.30
C GLY A 63 -5.12 3.84 -19.40
N SER A 64 -5.90 3.83 -18.29
CA SER A 64 -5.84 4.87 -17.26
C SER A 64 -4.48 4.87 -16.57
N ILE A 65 -3.96 3.69 -16.23
CA ILE A 65 -2.63 3.56 -15.59
C ILE A 65 -1.53 4.15 -16.47
N ASP A 66 -1.51 3.80 -17.76
CA ASP A 66 -0.49 4.26 -18.69
C ASP A 66 -0.54 5.79 -18.88
N ARG A 67 -1.74 6.34 -19.11
CA ARG A 67 -1.93 7.81 -19.21
C ARG A 67 -1.53 8.53 -17.92
N ALA A 68 -1.89 7.99 -16.76
CA ALA A 68 -1.55 8.59 -15.48
C ALA A 68 -0.03 8.54 -15.25
N ALA A 69 0.63 7.42 -15.52
CA ALA A 69 2.07 7.31 -15.42
C ALA A 69 2.78 8.34 -16.32
N ASP A 70 2.32 8.53 -17.57
CA ASP A 70 2.89 9.51 -18.47
C ASP A 70 2.68 10.95 -17.98
N ALA A 71 1.53 11.25 -17.40
CA ALA A 71 1.21 12.58 -16.88
C ALA A 71 1.99 12.95 -15.61
N VAL A 72 2.45 11.98 -14.82
CA VAL A 72 3.27 12.23 -13.60
C VAL A 72 4.56 12.98 -13.94
N GLY A 73 5.16 12.71 -15.11
CA GLY A 73 6.46 13.28 -15.46
C GLY A 73 7.62 12.73 -14.62
N GLU A 74 8.75 13.42 -14.65
CA GLU A 74 9.98 13.00 -13.97
C GLU A 74 10.78 14.19 -13.43
N PRO A 75 11.65 14.03 -12.41
CA PRO A 75 11.89 12.76 -11.71
C PRO A 75 10.77 12.44 -10.69
N VAL A 76 10.71 11.18 -10.22
CA VAL A 76 9.87 10.75 -9.10
C VAL A 76 10.80 10.38 -7.93
N ASP A 77 10.66 11.09 -6.81
CA ASP A 77 11.53 10.91 -5.63
C ASP A 77 10.90 10.04 -4.53
N ALA A 78 9.56 9.98 -4.50
CA ALA A 78 8.84 9.08 -3.62
C ALA A 78 7.50 8.66 -4.25
N LEU A 79 7.17 7.38 -4.09
CA LEU A 79 5.88 6.80 -4.48
C LEU A 79 5.19 6.22 -3.25
N PHE A 80 3.95 6.62 -3.02
CA PHE A 80 3.07 6.06 -2.01
C PHE A 80 1.90 5.34 -2.70
N ASN A 81 1.93 4.01 -2.67
CA ASN A 81 0.85 3.16 -3.17
C ASN A 81 -0.16 2.94 -2.04
N VAL A 82 -1.12 3.85 -1.92
CA VAL A 82 -2.13 3.84 -0.85
C VAL A 82 -3.51 3.47 -1.37
N ALA A 83 -3.78 3.71 -2.67
CA ALA A 83 -5.06 3.36 -3.28
C ALA A 83 -5.40 1.88 -3.10
N GLY A 84 -6.67 1.62 -2.84
CA GLY A 84 -7.17 0.25 -2.73
C GLY A 84 -8.64 0.22 -2.37
N VAL A 85 -9.22 -0.96 -2.53
CA VAL A 85 -10.62 -1.27 -2.18
C VAL A 85 -10.68 -2.43 -1.21
N SER A 86 -11.76 -2.50 -0.42
CA SER A 86 -12.00 -3.62 0.51
C SER A 86 -12.75 -4.78 -0.15
N SER A 87 -12.83 -5.91 0.57
CA SER A 87 -13.71 -7.02 0.21
C SER A 87 -15.20 -6.63 0.16
N GLY A 88 -15.56 -5.47 0.71
CA GLY A 88 -16.91 -4.94 0.69
C GLY A 88 -17.47 -4.68 -0.71
N ILE A 89 -16.64 -4.55 -1.75
CA ILE A 89 -17.12 -4.47 -3.14
C ILE A 89 -17.65 -5.81 -3.70
N LYS A 90 -17.46 -6.93 -2.97
CA LYS A 90 -17.97 -8.28 -3.30
C LYS A 90 -17.57 -8.81 -4.68
N ASP A 91 -16.44 -8.35 -5.21
CA ASP A 91 -15.81 -8.81 -6.44
C ASP A 91 -14.33 -9.12 -6.16
N PRO A 92 -13.99 -10.37 -5.75
CA PRO A 92 -12.64 -10.74 -5.35
C PRO A 92 -11.60 -10.54 -6.47
N LEU A 93 -11.96 -10.81 -7.73
CA LEU A 93 -11.05 -10.61 -8.85
C LEU A 93 -10.75 -9.12 -9.07
N ARG A 94 -11.78 -8.27 -8.99
CA ARG A 94 -11.61 -6.82 -9.10
C ARG A 94 -10.78 -6.26 -7.95
N VAL A 95 -10.95 -6.80 -6.73
CA VAL A 95 -10.09 -6.44 -5.59
C VAL A 95 -8.62 -6.74 -5.88
N VAL A 96 -8.30 -7.94 -6.40
CA VAL A 96 -6.92 -8.31 -6.77
C VAL A 96 -6.41 -7.41 -7.90
N THR A 97 -7.24 -7.14 -8.90
CA THR A 97 -6.88 -6.29 -10.04
C THR A 97 -6.49 -4.90 -9.57
N ILE A 98 -7.28 -4.24 -8.73
CA ILE A 98 -7.03 -2.89 -8.25
C ILE A 98 -5.84 -2.88 -7.27
N ASN A 99 -5.94 -3.71 -6.20
CA ASN A 99 -5.02 -3.61 -5.07
C ASN A 99 -3.61 -4.12 -5.38
N PHE A 100 -3.48 -5.06 -6.33
CA PHE A 100 -2.19 -5.65 -6.65
C PHE A 100 -1.79 -5.44 -8.11
N LEU A 101 -2.55 -5.97 -9.08
CA LEU A 101 -2.10 -5.99 -10.47
C LEU A 101 -1.93 -4.58 -11.04
N GLY A 102 -2.91 -3.71 -10.83
CA GLY A 102 -2.86 -2.31 -11.25
C GLY A 102 -1.81 -1.51 -10.48
N THR A 103 -1.69 -1.71 -9.16
CA THR A 103 -0.66 -1.08 -8.32
C THR A 103 0.74 -1.49 -8.77
N ARG A 104 0.96 -2.79 -9.07
CA ARG A 104 2.22 -3.29 -9.63
C ARG A 104 2.53 -2.61 -10.96
N ARG A 105 1.59 -2.65 -11.93
CA ARG A 105 1.79 -2.02 -13.25
C ARG A 105 2.13 -0.54 -13.13
N PHE A 106 1.41 0.20 -12.30
CA PHE A 106 1.68 1.62 -12.08
C PHE A 106 3.07 1.86 -11.47
N THR A 107 3.44 1.05 -10.47
CA THR A 107 4.77 1.09 -9.86
C THR A 107 5.87 0.84 -10.88
N GLU A 108 5.74 -0.21 -11.68
CA GLU A 108 6.72 -0.60 -12.72
C GLU A 108 6.85 0.48 -13.80
N ALA A 109 5.75 1.16 -14.16
CA ALA A 109 5.78 2.28 -15.11
C ALA A 109 6.52 3.53 -14.55
N LEU A 110 6.50 3.74 -13.22
CA LEU A 110 7.18 4.87 -12.58
C LEU A 110 8.63 4.57 -12.20
N VAL A 111 9.00 3.31 -11.95
CA VAL A 111 10.36 2.93 -11.54
C VAL A 111 11.43 3.49 -12.49
N PRO A 112 11.31 3.48 -13.84
CA PRO A 112 12.31 4.08 -14.73
C PRO A 112 12.55 5.57 -14.48
N ARG A 113 11.56 6.30 -13.96
CA ARG A 113 11.60 7.74 -13.66
C ARG A 113 12.14 8.05 -12.26
N MET A 114 12.45 7.00 -11.47
CA MET A 114 13.00 7.13 -10.12
C MET A 114 14.53 7.10 -10.16
N ARG A 115 15.14 7.99 -9.40
CA ARG A 115 16.61 8.10 -9.25
C ARG A 115 17.11 7.48 -7.95
N ALA A 116 18.41 7.32 -7.82
CA ALA A 116 19.03 6.89 -6.56
C ALA A 116 18.62 7.83 -5.40
N GLY A 117 18.30 7.24 -4.24
CA GLY A 117 17.75 7.94 -3.08
C GLY A 117 16.23 8.03 -3.06
N SER A 118 15.54 7.59 -4.12
CA SER A 118 14.08 7.49 -4.13
C SER A 118 13.56 6.35 -3.25
N ALA A 119 12.27 6.40 -2.91
CA ALA A 119 11.64 5.38 -2.08
C ALA A 119 10.20 5.09 -2.48
N ILE A 120 9.78 3.84 -2.29
CA ILE A 120 8.43 3.34 -2.51
C ILE A 120 7.88 2.82 -1.18
N ALA A 121 6.68 3.26 -0.81
CA ALA A 121 5.92 2.73 0.32
C ALA A 121 4.57 2.18 -0.15
N ASN A 122 4.36 0.89 0.08
CA ASN A 122 3.13 0.18 -0.24
C ASN A 122 2.24 0.04 0.99
N VAL A 123 0.93 -0.02 0.79
CA VAL A 123 -0.05 -0.29 1.85
C VAL A 123 -0.64 -1.68 1.69
N SER A 124 -0.27 -2.58 2.59
CA SER A 124 -0.88 -3.89 2.76
C SER A 124 -2.06 -3.83 3.77
N SER A 125 -2.16 -4.78 4.67
CA SER A 125 -3.22 -4.88 5.69
C SER A 125 -2.85 -5.92 6.73
N LEU A 126 -3.45 -5.82 7.93
CA LEU A 126 -3.50 -6.90 8.91
C LEU A 126 -4.02 -8.24 8.31
N ALA A 127 -4.90 -8.17 7.30
CA ALA A 127 -5.38 -9.35 6.58
C ALA A 127 -4.26 -10.19 5.93
N ALA A 128 -3.07 -9.63 5.77
CA ALA A 128 -1.90 -10.31 5.23
C ALA A 128 -0.98 -10.91 6.30
N SER A 129 -1.41 -11.03 7.56
CA SER A 129 -0.55 -11.50 8.66
C SER A 129 0.04 -12.91 8.43
N ALA A 130 -0.68 -13.76 7.70
CA ALA A 130 -0.22 -15.10 7.31
C ALA A 130 0.56 -15.16 5.99
N TYR A 131 1.06 -14.04 5.46
CA TYR A 131 1.69 -14.00 4.14
C TYR A 131 2.86 -14.98 3.97
N ARG A 132 3.59 -15.31 5.04
CA ARG A 132 4.69 -16.30 4.99
C ARG A 132 4.18 -17.71 4.77
N ASP A 133 3.09 -18.08 5.47
CA ASP A 133 2.48 -19.40 5.36
C ASP A 133 1.77 -19.57 4.01
N ASN A 134 1.20 -18.49 3.47
CA ASN A 134 0.50 -18.47 2.19
C ASN A 134 1.44 -18.18 0.98
N ALA A 135 2.72 -17.87 1.22
CA ALA A 135 3.67 -17.54 0.17
C ALA A 135 3.73 -18.59 -0.97
N PRO A 136 3.67 -19.92 -0.72
CA PRO A 136 3.70 -20.90 -1.80
C PRO A 136 2.61 -20.74 -2.85
N VAL A 137 1.43 -20.21 -2.46
CA VAL A 137 0.33 -19.90 -3.37
C VAL A 137 0.47 -18.49 -3.94
N THR A 138 0.69 -17.50 -3.08
CA THR A 138 0.68 -16.09 -3.44
C THR A 138 1.81 -15.71 -4.41
N VAL A 139 2.98 -16.37 -4.32
CA VAL A 139 4.10 -16.18 -5.25
C VAL A 139 3.69 -16.49 -6.70
N GLY A 140 2.83 -17.49 -6.94
CA GLY A 140 2.33 -17.78 -8.28
C GLY A 140 1.61 -16.59 -8.95
N LEU A 141 0.92 -15.75 -8.17
CA LEU A 141 0.34 -14.49 -8.66
C LEU A 141 1.42 -13.40 -8.84
N VAL A 142 2.35 -13.29 -7.89
CA VAL A 142 3.42 -12.28 -7.92
C VAL A 142 4.33 -12.46 -9.12
N ASP A 143 4.62 -13.70 -9.51
CA ASP A 143 5.51 -14.05 -10.62
C ASP A 143 4.86 -13.90 -12.02
N THR A 144 3.58 -13.52 -12.09
CA THR A 144 2.96 -13.20 -13.39
C THR A 144 3.57 -11.92 -13.96
N ASP A 145 3.76 -11.86 -15.29
CA ASP A 145 4.47 -10.78 -15.99
C ASP A 145 3.55 -9.63 -16.47
N SER A 146 2.25 -9.81 -16.40
CA SER A 146 1.26 -8.83 -16.88
C SER A 146 -0.02 -8.85 -16.04
N VAL A 147 -0.86 -7.84 -16.24
CA VAL A 147 -2.19 -7.77 -15.62
C VAL A 147 -3.06 -8.93 -16.12
N GLU A 148 -3.02 -9.22 -17.42
CA GLU A 148 -3.77 -10.32 -18.05
C GLU A 148 -3.35 -11.68 -17.50
N ALA A 149 -2.05 -11.92 -17.40
CA ALA A 149 -1.52 -13.16 -16.83
C ALA A 149 -1.93 -13.32 -15.35
N GLY A 150 -1.94 -12.23 -14.59
CA GLY A 150 -2.41 -12.22 -13.21
C GLY A 150 -3.91 -12.51 -13.09
N ILE A 151 -4.74 -11.93 -13.96
CA ILE A 151 -6.18 -12.23 -14.03
C ILE A 151 -6.43 -13.69 -14.38
N GLU A 152 -5.69 -14.21 -15.37
CA GLU A 152 -5.80 -15.60 -15.78
C GLU A 152 -5.31 -16.56 -14.68
N TRP A 153 -4.25 -16.21 -13.96
CA TRP A 153 -3.83 -16.95 -12.78
C TRP A 153 -4.93 -17.03 -11.74
N CYS A 154 -5.59 -15.91 -11.43
CA CYS A 154 -6.73 -15.87 -10.51
C CYS A 154 -7.89 -16.76 -10.96
N ARG A 155 -8.19 -16.80 -12.25
CA ARG A 155 -9.27 -17.65 -12.80
C ARG A 155 -8.94 -19.15 -12.67
N ARG A 156 -7.66 -19.51 -12.77
CA ARG A 156 -7.19 -20.90 -12.61
C ARG A 156 -7.03 -21.34 -11.16
N ASN A 157 -7.01 -20.39 -10.22
CA ASN A 157 -6.87 -20.64 -8.78
C ASN A 157 -8.05 -20.01 -8.00
N PRO A 158 -9.30 -20.42 -8.27
CA PRO A 158 -10.49 -19.82 -7.68
C PRO A 158 -10.52 -19.98 -6.15
N GLU A 159 -9.89 -21.00 -5.60
CA GLU A 159 -9.76 -21.24 -4.16
C GLU A 159 -8.96 -20.12 -3.46
N ALA A 160 -8.00 -19.50 -4.14
CA ALA A 160 -7.25 -18.37 -3.60
C ALA A 160 -8.12 -17.10 -3.42
N LEU A 161 -9.25 -17.03 -4.15
CA LEU A 161 -10.21 -15.92 -4.12
C LEU A 161 -11.41 -16.20 -3.21
N ALA A 162 -11.60 -17.44 -2.76
CA ALA A 162 -12.76 -17.84 -1.95
C ALA A 162 -12.77 -17.14 -0.57
N ASP A 163 -13.94 -17.05 0.06
CA ASP A 163 -14.16 -16.61 1.44
C ASP A 163 -13.51 -15.24 1.77
N GLY A 164 -13.64 -14.28 0.85
CA GLY A 164 -13.01 -12.96 0.97
C GLY A 164 -11.51 -12.96 0.66
N GLY A 165 -10.97 -14.10 0.18
CA GLY A 165 -9.56 -14.32 -0.10
C GLY A 165 -8.96 -13.34 -1.11
N GLY A 166 -9.73 -12.77 -2.02
CA GLY A 166 -9.23 -11.77 -2.98
C GLY A 166 -8.59 -10.56 -2.30
N TYR A 167 -9.16 -10.08 -1.19
CA TYR A 167 -8.55 -9.00 -0.42
C TYR A 167 -7.26 -9.46 0.26
N ARG A 168 -7.30 -10.56 1.00
CA ARG A 168 -6.12 -11.16 1.65
C ARG A 168 -5.01 -11.42 0.64
N LEU A 169 -5.31 -12.13 -0.45
CA LEU A 169 -4.35 -12.43 -1.53
C LEU A 169 -3.70 -11.17 -2.09
N SER A 170 -4.48 -10.12 -2.38
CA SER A 170 -3.95 -8.86 -2.90
C SER A 170 -2.98 -8.18 -1.93
N LYS A 171 -3.26 -8.25 -0.61
CA LYS A 171 -2.45 -7.63 0.44
C LYS A 171 -1.21 -8.46 0.78
N GLU A 172 -1.26 -9.78 0.65
CA GLU A 172 -0.09 -10.65 0.70
C GLU A 172 0.81 -10.46 -0.53
N ALA A 173 0.21 -10.37 -1.72
CA ALA A 173 0.95 -10.18 -2.97
C ALA A 173 1.74 -8.87 -2.99
N ILE A 174 1.18 -7.77 -2.45
CA ILE A 174 1.90 -6.49 -2.39
C ILE A 174 3.12 -6.55 -1.45
N ILE A 175 3.06 -7.34 -0.37
CA ILE A 175 4.20 -7.60 0.51
C ILE A 175 5.28 -8.39 -0.24
N LEU A 176 4.90 -9.53 -0.81
CA LEU A 176 5.86 -10.43 -1.49
C LEU A 176 6.47 -9.78 -2.72
N TYR A 177 5.69 -9.01 -3.49
CA TYR A 177 6.19 -8.19 -4.59
C TYR A 177 7.26 -7.21 -4.10
N GLY A 178 6.97 -6.45 -3.03
CA GLY A 178 7.94 -5.52 -2.46
C GLY A 178 9.24 -6.21 -2.07
N MET A 179 9.17 -7.40 -1.46
CA MET A 179 10.34 -8.21 -1.09
C MET A 179 11.11 -8.70 -2.32
N ALA A 180 10.41 -9.16 -3.37
CA ALA A 180 11.02 -9.61 -4.62
C ALA A 180 11.79 -8.48 -5.34
N GLN A 181 11.35 -7.23 -5.20
CA GLN A 181 11.97 -6.07 -5.85
C GLN A 181 13.22 -5.53 -5.12
N VAL A 182 13.51 -5.98 -3.89
CA VAL A 182 14.58 -5.40 -3.05
C VAL A 182 15.94 -5.36 -3.74
N SER A 183 16.36 -6.46 -4.36
CA SER A 183 17.68 -6.55 -4.99
C SER A 183 17.78 -5.67 -6.24
N VAL A 184 16.74 -5.68 -7.09
CA VAL A 184 16.70 -4.92 -8.35
C VAL A 184 16.65 -3.43 -8.07
N LEU A 185 15.78 -2.99 -7.18
CA LEU A 185 15.63 -1.58 -6.81
C LEU A 185 16.83 -1.10 -5.97
N GLY A 186 17.34 -1.96 -5.06
CA GLY A 186 18.49 -1.66 -4.23
C GLY A 186 19.76 -1.40 -5.05
N ALA A 187 20.00 -2.17 -6.13
CA ALA A 187 21.10 -1.92 -7.06
C ALA A 187 21.03 -0.53 -7.74
N ARG A 188 19.82 0.06 -7.80
CA ARG A 188 19.57 1.42 -8.30
C ARG A 188 19.53 2.49 -7.19
N GLY A 189 19.76 2.10 -5.92
CA GLY A 189 19.66 2.99 -4.77
C GLY A 189 18.22 3.40 -4.43
N ILE A 190 17.22 2.61 -4.84
CA ILE A 190 15.80 2.83 -4.57
C ILE A 190 15.36 1.88 -3.46
N ARG A 191 14.66 2.39 -2.45
CA ARG A 191 14.12 1.60 -1.35
C ARG A 191 12.65 1.24 -1.61
N ILE A 192 12.21 0.10 -1.10
CA ILE A 192 10.81 -0.31 -1.14
C ILE A 192 10.43 -0.94 0.19
N ASN A 193 9.36 -0.44 0.83
CA ASN A 193 8.85 -0.95 2.08
C ASN A 193 7.32 -1.05 2.04
N CYS A 194 6.75 -1.72 3.03
CA CYS A 194 5.32 -1.90 3.14
C CYS A 194 4.86 -1.57 4.56
N THR A 195 3.73 -0.89 4.72
CA THR A 195 2.98 -0.88 5.98
C THR A 195 1.84 -1.88 5.91
N ALA A 196 1.48 -2.45 7.04
CA ALA A 196 0.32 -3.32 7.20
C ALA A 196 -0.60 -2.74 8.29
N PRO A 197 -1.55 -1.87 7.91
CA PRO A 197 -2.52 -1.28 8.82
C PRO A 197 -3.40 -2.32 9.50
N GLY A 198 -3.68 -2.10 10.78
CA GLY A 198 -4.82 -2.67 11.48
C GLY A 198 -6.13 -1.95 11.16
N VAL A 199 -7.13 -2.10 12.01
CA VAL A 199 -8.40 -1.37 11.89
C VAL A 199 -8.13 0.13 11.95
N THR A 200 -8.51 0.84 10.90
CA THR A 200 -8.27 2.28 10.73
C THR A 200 -9.56 2.98 10.34
N ASP A 201 -9.89 4.09 10.97
CA ASP A 201 -11.12 4.85 10.72
C ASP A 201 -11.05 5.59 9.37
N THR A 202 -11.57 4.93 8.34
CA THR A 202 -11.52 5.38 6.94
C THR A 202 -12.82 5.00 6.23
N PRO A 203 -13.12 5.58 5.06
CA PRO A 203 -14.26 5.15 4.24
C PRO A 203 -14.26 3.65 3.89
N ILE A 204 -13.10 3.00 3.87
CA ILE A 204 -13.00 1.54 3.71
C ILE A 204 -13.62 0.81 4.91
N LEU A 205 -13.45 1.32 6.14
CA LEU A 205 -14.07 0.76 7.34
C LEU A 205 -15.60 0.86 7.27
N ASP A 206 -16.12 1.98 6.77
CA ASP A 206 -17.56 2.16 6.56
C ASP A 206 -18.13 1.20 5.50
N GLN A 207 -17.37 0.94 4.44
CA GLN A 207 -17.73 -0.09 3.46
C GLN A 207 -17.78 -1.50 4.08
N LEU A 208 -16.81 -1.84 4.92
CA LEU A 208 -16.81 -3.12 5.64
C LEU A 208 -17.97 -3.21 6.63
N ARG A 209 -18.26 -2.13 7.37
CA ARG A 209 -19.42 -2.05 8.27
C ARG A 209 -20.74 -2.27 7.52
N SER A 210 -20.88 -1.64 6.36
CA SER A 210 -22.07 -1.79 5.51
C SER A 210 -22.21 -3.18 4.91
N ALA A 211 -21.09 -3.85 4.59
CA ALA A 211 -21.09 -5.16 3.93
C ALA A 211 -21.24 -6.33 4.91
N TYR A 212 -20.70 -6.24 6.11
CA TYR A 212 -20.53 -7.34 7.07
C TYR A 212 -21.13 -7.07 8.45
N GLY A 213 -21.58 -5.83 8.74
CA GLY A 213 -22.17 -5.44 10.02
C GLY A 213 -21.16 -5.00 11.07
N GLN A 214 -21.68 -4.42 12.18
CA GLN A 214 -20.84 -3.92 13.27
C GLN A 214 -20.15 -5.06 14.04
N GLU A 215 -20.83 -6.20 14.25
CA GLU A 215 -20.25 -7.37 14.96
C GLU A 215 -18.96 -7.87 14.29
N PHE A 216 -18.91 -7.81 12.95
CA PHE A 216 -17.69 -8.14 12.22
C PHE A 216 -16.54 -7.20 12.58
N LEU A 217 -16.79 -5.91 12.68
CA LEU A 217 -15.76 -4.93 13.07
C LEU A 217 -15.37 -5.09 14.54
N ASP A 218 -16.31 -5.37 15.42
CA ASP A 218 -16.07 -5.56 16.85
C ASP A 218 -15.25 -6.82 17.15
N SER A 219 -15.17 -7.76 16.19
CA SER A 219 -14.31 -8.94 16.29
C SER A 219 -12.82 -8.60 16.19
N PHE A 220 -12.47 -7.47 15.59
CA PHE A 220 -11.08 -7.00 15.48
C PHE A 220 -10.68 -6.23 16.74
N ARG A 221 -10.21 -6.97 17.74
CA ARG A 221 -9.65 -6.36 18.95
C ARG A 221 -8.21 -5.96 18.71
N THR A 222 -7.85 -4.77 19.16
CA THR A 222 -6.45 -4.31 19.19
C THR A 222 -6.01 -4.13 20.65
N PRO A 223 -4.79 -4.49 21.02
CA PRO A 223 -4.26 -4.25 22.37
C PRO A 223 -4.35 -2.79 22.82
N LEU A 224 -4.26 -1.82 21.89
CA LEU A 224 -4.46 -0.40 22.21
C LEU A 224 -5.93 -0.01 22.43
N GLY A 225 -6.90 -0.94 22.23
CA GLY A 225 -8.32 -0.75 22.55
C GLY A 225 -9.10 0.21 21.67
N ARG A 226 -8.54 0.64 20.52
CA ARG A 226 -9.20 1.54 19.57
C ARG A 226 -8.77 1.29 18.14
N ALA A 227 -9.55 1.75 17.16
CA ALA A 227 -9.08 1.89 15.79
C ALA A 227 -7.99 2.97 15.71
N ALA A 228 -7.12 2.85 14.71
CA ALA A 228 -6.17 3.89 14.38
C ALA A 228 -6.87 5.04 13.62
N GLU A 229 -6.38 6.26 13.83
CA GLU A 229 -6.71 7.38 12.98
C GLU A 229 -5.91 7.31 11.67
N PRO A 230 -6.45 7.74 10.52
CA PRO A 230 -5.74 7.70 9.23
C PRO A 230 -4.39 8.41 9.24
N GLN A 231 -4.27 9.51 10.00
CA GLN A 231 -3.01 10.24 10.16
C GLN A 231 -1.92 9.45 10.87
N GLU A 232 -2.27 8.50 11.75
CA GLU A 232 -1.29 7.66 12.43
C GLU A 232 -0.63 6.70 11.43
N GLN A 233 -1.42 6.14 10.49
CA GLN A 233 -0.92 5.33 9.37
C GLN A 233 -0.06 6.16 8.41
N ALA A 234 -0.55 7.35 8.06
CA ALA A 234 0.15 8.27 7.17
C ALA A 234 1.53 8.66 7.71
N SER A 235 1.66 8.86 9.03
CA SER A 235 2.92 9.23 9.66
C SER A 235 4.00 8.16 9.48
N VAL A 236 3.64 6.89 9.60
CA VAL A 236 4.58 5.79 9.37
C VAL A 236 4.99 5.69 7.89
N LEU A 237 4.03 5.84 6.97
CA LEU A 237 4.31 5.88 5.52
C LEU A 237 5.25 7.04 5.17
N THR A 238 4.96 8.22 5.68
CA THR A 238 5.78 9.42 5.46
C THR A 238 7.20 9.21 6.00
N PHE A 239 7.35 8.60 7.19
CA PHE A 239 8.67 8.20 7.69
C PHE A 239 9.39 7.25 6.73
N LEU A 240 8.74 6.19 6.26
CA LEU A 240 9.38 5.16 5.42
C LEU A 240 9.95 5.73 4.11
N ASN A 241 9.31 6.73 3.51
CA ASN A 241 9.81 7.36 2.29
C ASN A 241 10.70 8.58 2.54
N SER A 242 10.89 9.00 3.80
CA SER A 242 11.82 10.07 4.17
C SER A 242 13.28 9.60 4.16
N ARG A 243 14.22 10.54 4.29
CA ARG A 243 15.65 10.24 4.46
C ARG A 243 15.94 9.62 5.84
N ALA A 244 15.06 9.80 6.83
CA ALA A 244 15.21 9.19 8.15
C ALA A 244 15.18 7.65 8.09
N ALA A 245 14.52 7.07 7.07
CA ALA A 245 14.46 5.63 6.81
C ALA A 245 15.48 5.15 5.77
N SER A 246 16.62 5.86 5.57
CA SER A 246 17.57 5.64 4.47
C SER A 246 18.18 4.24 4.42
N TYR A 247 18.15 3.48 5.52
CA TYR A 247 18.68 2.11 5.60
C TYR A 247 17.58 1.05 5.77
N LEU A 248 16.29 1.44 5.59
CA LEU A 248 15.14 0.52 5.62
C LEU A 248 14.69 0.19 4.20
N THR A 249 14.76 -1.09 3.81
CA THR A 249 14.21 -1.61 2.56
C THR A 249 13.76 -3.06 2.74
N GLY A 250 12.73 -3.49 2.03
CA GLY A 250 12.16 -4.85 2.10
C GLY A 250 11.39 -5.13 3.39
N GLN A 251 11.04 -4.12 4.17
CA GLN A 251 10.41 -4.32 5.46
C GLN A 251 8.88 -4.24 5.39
N VAL A 252 8.22 -5.01 6.26
CA VAL A 252 6.79 -4.90 6.55
C VAL A 252 6.65 -4.34 7.95
N ILE A 253 6.05 -3.16 8.06
CA ILE A 253 5.80 -2.50 9.34
C ILE A 253 4.32 -2.66 9.70
N TRP A 254 4.03 -3.46 10.72
CA TRP A 254 2.68 -3.62 11.26
C TRP A 254 2.29 -2.38 12.06
N VAL A 255 1.26 -1.68 11.61
CA VAL A 255 0.73 -0.47 12.26
C VAL A 255 -0.71 -0.80 12.70
N ASP A 256 -0.83 -1.70 13.66
CA ASP A 256 -2.03 -2.48 13.96
C ASP A 256 -2.44 -2.47 15.45
N GLY A 257 -1.89 -1.52 16.21
CA GLY A 257 -2.20 -1.39 17.63
C GLY A 257 -1.73 -2.57 18.49
N GLY A 258 -0.79 -3.40 17.98
CA GLY A 258 -0.19 -4.54 18.69
C GLY A 258 -0.83 -5.91 18.37
N THR A 259 -1.79 -5.97 17.46
CA THR A 259 -2.55 -7.19 17.14
C THR A 259 -1.64 -8.34 16.68
N THR A 260 -0.73 -8.09 15.73
CA THR A 260 0.21 -9.13 15.27
C THR A 260 1.18 -9.56 16.35
N GLY A 261 1.66 -8.64 17.19
CA GLY A 261 2.56 -8.98 18.31
C GLY A 261 1.92 -9.92 19.32
N GLU A 262 0.66 -9.70 19.66
CA GLU A 262 -0.11 -10.59 20.57
C GLU A 262 -0.35 -11.96 19.92
N THR A 263 -0.71 -12.00 18.64
CA THR A 263 -0.97 -13.23 17.90
C THR A 263 0.30 -14.07 17.73
N ASP A 264 1.42 -13.46 17.40
CA ASP A 264 2.71 -14.13 17.22
C ASP A 264 3.18 -14.76 18.53
N LEU A 265 3.02 -14.06 19.65
CA LEU A 265 3.34 -14.60 20.97
C LEU A 265 2.48 -15.83 21.31
N ALA A 266 1.16 -15.73 21.11
CA ALA A 266 0.22 -16.83 21.37
C ALA A 266 0.53 -18.07 20.51
N GLY A 267 0.87 -17.88 19.23
CA GLY A 267 1.32 -18.93 18.33
C GLY A 267 2.64 -19.59 18.75
N SER A 268 3.58 -18.81 19.26
CA SER A 268 4.89 -19.29 19.72
C SER A 268 4.80 -20.09 21.00
N VAL A 269 3.90 -19.73 21.92
CA VAL A 269 3.67 -20.45 23.17
C VAL A 269 2.97 -21.79 22.95
N ARG A 270 2.06 -21.88 21.98
CA ARG A 270 1.35 -23.13 21.65
C ARG A 270 2.19 -24.17 20.92
N ARG A 271 3.35 -23.77 20.34
CA ARG A 271 4.30 -24.69 19.65
C ARG A 271 5.36 -25.27 20.57
N ARG A 272 5.35 -24.95 21.87
CA ARG A 272 6.20 -25.53 22.92
C ARG A 272 5.41 -26.49 23.77
#